data_dd8a07f63ffea1f5bdf64c40261f3e47
#
_entry.id   dd8a07f63ffea1f5bdf64c40261f3e47
#
_cell.length_a   1.000
_cell.length_b   1.000
_cell.length_c   1.000
_cell.angle_alpha   90.00
_cell.angle_beta   90.00
_cell.angle_gamma   90.00
#
_symmetry.space_group_name_H-M   'P 1'
#
loop_
_entity.id
_entity.type
_entity.pdbx_description
1 polymer ?
#
loop_
_entity_poly.entity_id
_entity_poly.type
_entity_poly.pdbx_seq_one_letter_code
_entity_poly.pdbx_strand_id
1 'polypeptide(L)'
;NFPGGIYFFSSVSLLMTVFLAWYFWQEKNSNLIMRLSLALILAGAVGNLIDRILFGTVVDFFDFMIGSYHWYIFNVADSSVTIGMILYIYNAILKQSAVKPSIESI
;
A
#
# COMPACT_ATOMS: atom_id res chain seq x y z
N ASN A 1 -11.44 5.45 20.45
CA ASN A 1 -10.54 6.44 20.17
C ASN A 1 -9.68 6.91 21.30
N PHE A 2 -8.71 6.17 21.62
CA PHE A 2 -7.80 6.49 22.69
C PHE A 2 -6.39 6.70 22.12
N PRO A 3 -5.55 7.49 22.80
CA PRO A 3 -4.23 7.85 22.26
C PRO A 3 -3.37 6.63 21.93
N GLY A 4 -3.47 5.59 22.74
CA GLY A 4 -2.71 4.37 22.49
C GLY A 4 -3.06 3.71 21.16
N GLY A 5 -4.32 3.82 20.75
CA GLY A 5 -4.76 3.27 19.48
C GLY A 5 -4.11 3.96 18.30
N ILE A 6 -3.96 5.27 18.38
CA ILE A 6 -3.31 6.05 17.32
C ILE A 6 -1.86 5.62 17.17
N TYR A 7 -1.16 5.50 18.28
CA TYR A 7 0.24 5.08 18.24
C TYR A 7 0.38 3.66 17.74
N PHE A 8 -0.53 2.78 18.15
CA PHE A 8 -0.51 1.39 17.71
C PHE A 8 -0.66 1.30 16.18
N PHE A 9 -1.69 1.97 15.64
CA PHE A 9 -1.94 1.90 14.21
C PHE A 9 -0.85 2.59 13.40
N SER A 10 -0.30 3.68 13.91
CA SER A 10 0.80 4.35 13.24
C SER A 10 2.04 3.46 13.19
N SER A 11 2.31 2.76 14.30
CA SER A 11 3.46 1.84 14.37
C SER A 11 3.29 0.69 13.39
N VAL A 12 2.09 0.10 13.33
CA VAL A 12 1.81 -0.98 12.40
C VAL A 12 1.98 -0.49 10.96
N SER A 13 1.46 0.70 10.66
CA SER A 13 1.60 1.27 9.32
C SER A 13 3.06 1.49 8.96
N LEU A 14 3.85 1.98 9.90
CA LEU A 14 5.28 2.20 9.65
C LEU A 14 5.98 0.88 9.37
N LEU A 15 5.73 -0.14 10.17
CA LEU A 15 6.34 -1.44 9.98
C LEU A 15 5.95 -2.04 8.63
N MET A 16 4.69 -1.92 8.26
CA MET A 16 4.22 -2.42 6.97
C MET A 16 4.89 -1.67 5.83
N THR A 17 5.03 -0.36 5.97
CA THR A 17 5.67 0.46 4.94
C THR A 17 7.13 0.07 4.78
N VAL A 18 7.83 -0.14 5.89
CA VAL A 18 9.23 -0.56 5.85
C VAL A 18 9.36 -1.93 5.19
N PHE A 19 8.48 -2.87 5.55
CA PHE A 19 8.48 -4.19 4.95
C PHE A 19 8.24 -4.11 3.45
N LEU A 20 7.26 -3.31 3.03
CA LEU A 20 6.94 -3.17 1.62
C LEU A 20 8.08 -2.52 0.85
N ALA A 21 8.76 -1.55 1.46
CA ALA A 21 9.91 -0.92 0.83
C ALA A 21 11.04 -1.94 0.64
N TRP A 22 11.27 -2.76 1.65
CA TRP A 22 12.27 -3.81 1.56
C TRP A 22 11.90 -4.83 0.47
N TYR A 23 10.65 -5.25 0.45
CA TYR A 23 10.17 -6.22 -0.53
C TYR A 23 10.28 -5.64 -1.95
N PHE A 24 9.91 -4.38 -2.11
CA PHE A 24 10.03 -3.70 -3.39
C PHE A 24 11.49 -3.72 -3.87
N TRP A 25 12.42 -3.45 -2.96
CA TRP A 25 13.84 -3.47 -3.29
C TRP A 25 14.29 -4.87 -3.69
N GLN A 26 13.81 -5.90 -2.98
CA GLN A 26 14.16 -7.28 -3.30
C GLN A 26 13.66 -7.68 -4.69
N GLU A 27 12.57 -7.10 -5.13
CA GLU A 27 11.96 -7.41 -6.43
C GLU A 27 12.35 -6.42 -7.52
N LYS A 28 13.44 -5.68 -7.34
CA LYS A 28 13.83 -4.63 -8.28
C LYS A 28 14.16 -5.16 -9.66
N ASN A 29 14.51 -6.44 -9.76
CA ASN A 29 14.84 -7.06 -11.04
C ASN A 29 13.70 -7.89 -11.61
N SER A 30 12.54 -7.84 -10.99
CA SER A 30 11.36 -8.55 -11.44
C SER A 30 10.77 -7.87 -12.69
N ASN A 31 9.75 -8.49 -13.27
CA ASN A 31 9.10 -7.91 -14.43
C ASN A 31 8.41 -6.59 -14.08
N LEU A 32 8.02 -5.86 -15.11
CA LEU A 32 7.44 -4.54 -14.94
C LEU A 32 6.15 -4.57 -14.14
N ILE A 33 5.29 -5.57 -14.37
CA ILE A 33 4.02 -5.66 -13.66
C ILE A 33 4.25 -5.83 -12.16
N MET A 34 5.18 -6.68 -11.79
CA MET A 34 5.51 -6.87 -10.36
C MET A 34 6.02 -5.57 -9.75
N ARG A 35 6.93 -4.89 -10.43
CA ARG A 35 7.48 -3.64 -9.91
C ARG A 35 6.43 -2.55 -9.80
N LEU A 36 5.56 -2.44 -10.80
CA LEU A 36 4.47 -1.46 -10.76
C LEU A 36 3.49 -1.76 -9.64
N SER A 37 3.12 -3.03 -9.47
CA SER A 37 2.18 -3.40 -8.42
C SER A 37 2.74 -3.07 -7.05
N LEU A 38 4.01 -3.40 -6.80
CA LEU A 38 4.63 -3.12 -5.51
C LEU A 38 4.83 -1.63 -5.30
N ALA A 39 5.15 -0.89 -6.36
CA ALA A 39 5.28 0.56 -6.26
C ALA A 39 3.95 1.20 -5.87
N LEU A 40 2.86 0.74 -6.46
CA LEU A 40 1.53 1.28 -6.14
C LEU A 40 1.10 0.93 -4.72
N ILE A 41 1.38 -0.29 -4.29
CA ILE A 41 1.06 -0.71 -2.92
C ILE A 41 1.88 0.10 -1.93
N LEU A 42 3.17 0.25 -2.22
CA LEU A 42 4.05 1.03 -1.34
C LEU A 42 3.63 2.50 -1.29
N ALA A 43 3.30 3.08 -2.44
CA ALA A 43 2.86 4.46 -2.49
C ALA A 43 1.59 4.65 -1.65
N GLY A 44 0.66 3.71 -1.73
CA GLY A 44 -0.55 3.76 -0.92
C GLY A 44 -0.25 3.59 0.55
N ALA A 45 0.69 2.70 0.90
CA ALA A 45 1.08 2.51 2.29
C ALA A 45 1.70 3.78 2.87
N VAL A 46 2.57 4.44 2.09
CA VAL A 46 3.16 5.70 2.51
C VAL A 46 2.07 6.76 2.67
N GLY A 47 1.13 6.83 1.73
CA GLY A 47 0.03 7.77 1.83
C GLY A 47 -0.80 7.56 3.07
N ASN A 48 -1.10 6.31 3.39
CA ASN A 48 -1.85 6.00 4.61
C ASN A 48 -1.06 6.36 5.86
N LEU A 49 0.25 6.14 5.83
CA LEU A 49 1.10 6.50 6.96
C LEU A 49 1.11 8.01 7.16
N ILE A 50 1.24 8.77 6.08
CA ILE A 50 1.21 10.23 6.14
C ILE A 50 -0.14 10.69 6.70
N ASP A 51 -1.22 10.07 6.25
CA ASP A 51 -2.55 10.39 6.72
C ASP A 51 -2.64 10.21 8.24
N ARG A 52 -2.12 9.10 8.75
CA ARG A 52 -2.18 8.84 10.19
C ARG A 52 -1.31 9.80 10.99
N ILE A 53 -0.14 10.15 10.45
CA ILE A 53 0.76 11.07 11.13
C ILE A 53 0.17 12.48 11.17
N LEU A 54 -0.40 12.93 10.06
CA LEU A 54 -0.90 14.30 9.96
C LEU A 54 -2.29 14.45 10.57
N PHE A 55 -3.16 13.46 10.42
CA PHE A 55 -4.56 13.61 10.80
C PHE A 55 -4.97 12.76 11.98
N GLY A 56 -4.18 11.76 12.32
CA GLY A 56 -4.51 10.86 13.42
C GLY A 56 -4.51 11.54 14.78
N THR A 57 -3.78 12.64 14.91
CA THR A 57 -3.67 13.34 16.18
C THR A 57 -4.17 14.77 16.11
N VAL A 58 -4.74 15.21 14.98
CA VAL A 58 -5.22 16.58 14.86
C VAL A 58 -6.54 16.74 15.60
N VAL A 59 -6.80 17.95 16.07
CA VAL A 59 -8.07 18.24 16.73
C VAL A 59 -9.15 18.50 15.68
N ASP A 60 -10.40 18.45 16.13
CA ASP A 60 -11.55 18.57 15.23
C ASP A 60 -11.51 19.85 14.40
N PHE A 61 -11.08 20.94 15.03
CA PHE A 61 -11.00 22.22 14.33
C PHE A 61 -10.05 22.13 13.13
N PHE A 62 -8.88 21.55 13.34
CA PHE A 62 -7.89 21.41 12.28
C PHE A 62 -8.41 20.50 11.17
N ASP A 63 -9.01 19.40 11.57
CA ASP A 63 -9.55 18.45 10.62
C ASP A 63 -10.66 19.09 9.77
N PHE A 64 -11.47 19.93 10.39
CA PHE A 64 -12.52 20.64 9.68
C PHE A 64 -11.93 21.54 8.59
N MET A 65 -10.83 22.24 8.90
CA MET A 65 -10.23 23.16 7.95
C MET A 65 -9.55 22.47 6.78
N ILE A 66 -8.94 21.32 7.02
CA ILE A 66 -8.19 20.61 5.98
C ILE A 66 -8.85 19.29 5.62
N GLY A 67 -10.10 19.13 5.97
CA GLY A 67 -10.81 17.87 5.75
C GLY A 67 -10.85 17.44 4.29
N SER A 68 -10.94 18.39 3.37
CA SER A 68 -10.96 18.05 1.95
C SER A 68 -9.67 17.41 1.50
N TYR A 69 -8.54 17.92 1.97
CA TYR A 69 -7.26 17.34 1.65
C TYR A 69 -7.11 15.95 2.28
N HIS A 70 -7.60 15.81 3.51
CA HIS A 70 -7.59 14.52 4.18
C HIS A 70 -8.36 13.49 3.35
N TRP A 71 -9.52 13.87 2.86
CA TRP A 71 -10.35 12.98 2.06
C TRP A 71 -9.64 12.59 0.78
N TYR A 72 -9.02 13.54 0.08
CA TYR A 72 -8.30 13.25 -1.15
C TYR A 72 -7.10 12.33 -0.91
N ILE A 73 -6.33 12.61 0.12
CA ILE A 73 -5.17 11.78 0.44
C ILE A 73 -5.61 10.35 0.73
N PHE A 74 -6.66 10.19 1.52
CA PHE A 74 -7.17 8.87 1.86
C PHE A 74 -7.63 8.13 0.61
N ASN A 75 -8.36 8.79 -0.27
CA ASN A 75 -8.87 8.16 -1.48
C ASN A 75 -7.76 7.77 -2.44
N VAL A 76 -6.81 8.65 -2.65
CA VAL A 76 -5.69 8.36 -3.55
C VAL A 76 -4.87 7.19 -3.02
N ALA A 77 -4.58 7.20 -1.73
CA ALA A 77 -3.79 6.13 -1.13
C ALA A 77 -4.53 4.80 -1.21
N ASP A 78 -5.83 4.80 -0.91
CA ASP A 78 -6.64 3.60 -0.95
C ASP A 78 -6.73 3.05 -2.37
N SER A 79 -6.93 3.92 -3.34
CA SER A 79 -6.99 3.51 -4.74
C SER A 79 -5.65 2.93 -5.20
N SER A 80 -4.57 3.54 -4.78
CA SER A 80 -3.23 3.07 -5.16
C SER A 80 -2.98 1.66 -4.64
N VAL A 81 -3.32 1.40 -3.37
CA VAL A 81 -3.18 0.07 -2.80
C VAL A 81 -4.05 -0.93 -3.54
N THR A 82 -5.29 -0.56 -3.81
CA THR A 82 -6.24 -1.46 -4.47
C THR A 82 -5.75 -1.83 -5.87
N ILE A 83 -5.35 -0.84 -6.66
CA ILE A 83 -4.86 -1.10 -8.00
C ILE A 83 -3.59 -1.94 -7.95
N GLY A 84 -2.70 -1.62 -7.02
CA GLY A 84 -1.46 -2.37 -6.86
C GLY A 84 -1.72 -3.82 -6.52
N MET A 85 -2.67 -4.09 -5.63
CA MET A 85 -3.02 -5.45 -5.25
C MET A 85 -3.63 -6.20 -6.42
N ILE A 86 -4.48 -5.55 -7.20
CA ILE A 86 -5.05 -6.18 -8.40
C ILE A 86 -3.94 -6.56 -9.37
N LEU A 87 -3.00 -5.67 -9.60
CA LEU A 87 -1.87 -5.95 -10.49
C LEU A 87 -1.00 -7.07 -9.94
N TYR A 88 -0.79 -7.10 -8.65
CA TYR A 88 0.00 -8.15 -8.01
C TYR A 88 -0.64 -9.52 -8.24
N ILE A 89 -1.94 -9.60 -8.01
CA ILE A 89 -2.68 -10.85 -8.20
C ILE A 89 -2.66 -11.24 -9.66
N TYR A 90 -2.86 -10.30 -10.56
CA TYR A 90 -2.82 -10.55 -11.99
C TYR A 90 -1.46 -11.12 -12.40
N ASN A 91 -0.39 -10.54 -11.88
CA ASN A 91 0.96 -11.04 -12.17
C ASN A 91 1.15 -12.46 -11.65
N ALA A 92 0.63 -12.76 -10.47
CA ALA A 92 0.73 -14.10 -9.90
C ALA A 92 -0.02 -15.12 -10.76
N ILE A 93 -1.19 -14.72 -11.25
CA ILE A 93 -1.98 -15.62 -12.13
C ILE A 93 -1.24 -15.85 -13.44
N LEU A 94 -0.64 -14.82 -14.02
CA LEU A 94 0.13 -14.96 -15.24
C LEU A 94 1.31 -15.91 -15.05
N LYS A 95 1.99 -15.81 -13.92
CA LYS A 95 3.10 -16.70 -13.63
C LYS A 95 2.65 -18.15 -13.51
N GLN A 96 1.52 -18.37 -12.85
CA GLN A 96 0.96 -19.71 -12.75
C GLN A 96 0.57 -20.26 -14.12
N SER A 97 -0.02 -19.43 -14.96
CA SER A 97 -0.41 -19.84 -16.30
C SER A 97 0.81 -20.21 -17.15
N ALA A 98 1.90 -19.48 -16.96
CA ALA A 98 3.13 -19.76 -17.69
C ALA A 98 3.78 -21.06 -17.26
N VAL A 99 3.69 -21.40 -15.96
CA VAL A 99 4.31 -22.61 -15.42
C VAL A 99 3.42 -23.84 -15.63
N LYS A 100 2.12 -23.67 -15.53
CA LYS A 100 1.16 -24.78 -15.57
C LYS A 100 1.28 -25.63 -16.83
N PRO A 101 1.36 -25.07 -18.04
CA PRO A 101 1.50 -25.90 -19.23
C PRO A 101 2.71 -26.81 -19.19
N SER A 102 3.84 -26.34 -18.66
CA SER A 102 5.03 -27.17 -18.54
C SER A 102 4.79 -28.36 -17.62
N ILE A 103 4.10 -28.11 -16.51
CA ILE A 103 3.76 -29.17 -15.57
C ILE A 103 2.82 -30.19 -16.23
N GLU A 104 1.86 -29.70 -16.95
CA GLU A 104 0.88 -30.56 -17.58
C GLU A 104 1.47 -31.41 -18.72
N SER A 105 2.51 -30.89 -19.33
CA SER A 105 3.14 -31.62 -20.42
C SER A 105 4.00 -32.77 -19.92
N ILE A 106 4.28 -32.80 -18.63
CA ILE A 106 5.00 -33.92 -18.01
C ILE A 106 4.06 -35.09 -17.80
#